data_f77d64ce0237ea246e58c9b8e09d97b7
#
_entry.id   f77d64ce0237ea246e58c9b8e09d97b7
#
_cell.length_a   1.000
_cell.length_b   1.000
_cell.length_c   1.000
_cell.angle_alpha   90.00
_cell.angle_beta   90.00
_cell.angle_gamma   90.00
#
_symmetry.space_group_name_H-M   'P 1'
#
loop_
_entity.id
_entity.type
_entity.pdbx_description
1 polymer ?
#
loop_
_entity_poly.entity_id
_entity_poly.type
_entity_poly.pdbx_seq_one_letter_code
_entity_poly.pdbx_strand_id
1 'polypeptide(L)'
;MFKNLFGDKKIQVEFIDYNTGEVIANSGMKPGELPESFELNTTLNLQGQEWTVTEAEPVHSKDFIESGSLKLKLQKIAKVDPNNILYTLPTISNEFPLIADRSAFDDFCTNFYEDDWRQREFLNRSSLPVVELEIEEIKKIWRDNSKKVDGNFNAFTKIHVRSSIGLPGLAIDMKKLQELLAIAQTGSAYIDSRGFLENGFSFETENTTYLGVVLNDVVTELCVRTFNENSLSEIKEINLRFNLIHVDWYNCHIIDEHDQ
;
A
#
# COMPACT_ATOMS: atom_id res chain seq x y z
N MET A 1 27.94 12.19 53.47
CA MET A 1 28.49 12.91 52.31
C MET A 1 29.22 11.89 51.44
N PHE A 2 28.45 11.13 50.64
CA PHE A 2 29.02 10.18 49.68
C PHE A 2 29.15 10.91 48.33
N LYS A 3 30.35 11.41 48.05
CA LYS A 3 30.73 11.94 46.75
C LYS A 3 30.72 10.80 45.71
N ASN A 4 30.04 11.06 44.60
CA ASN A 4 29.99 10.28 43.39
C ASN A 4 31.31 9.57 43.05
N LEU A 5 31.32 8.24 43.22
CA LEU A 5 32.41 7.35 42.81
C LEU A 5 32.24 6.74 41.42
N PHE A 6 31.23 7.20 40.69
CA PHE A 6 31.07 6.86 39.27
C PHE A 6 31.55 8.05 38.44
N GLY A 7 32.83 8.06 38.14
CA GLY A 7 33.35 8.87 37.08
C GLY A 7 32.55 8.60 35.81
N ASP A 8 32.33 9.64 34.97
CA ASP A 8 31.60 9.61 33.71
C ASP A 8 32.15 8.51 32.78
N LYS A 9 31.76 7.24 33.03
CA LYS A 9 32.15 6.11 32.19
C LYS A 9 31.47 6.30 30.85
N LYS A 10 32.25 6.68 29.83
CA LYS A 10 31.76 6.81 28.48
C LYS A 10 31.66 5.43 27.81
N ILE A 11 30.60 5.22 27.06
CA ILE A 11 30.41 4.06 26.21
C ILE A 11 31.09 4.36 24.87
N GLN A 12 31.97 3.48 24.43
CA GLN A 12 32.59 3.59 23.11
C GLN A 12 31.59 3.11 22.08
N VAL A 13 31.10 4.03 21.25
CA VAL A 13 30.11 3.75 20.16
C VAL A 13 30.85 3.75 18.83
N GLU A 14 30.76 2.62 18.12
CA GLU A 14 31.28 2.43 16.78
C GLU A 14 30.09 2.48 15.80
N PHE A 15 30.12 3.40 14.84
CA PHE A 15 29.13 3.57 13.79
C PHE A 15 29.65 2.93 12.52
N ILE A 16 28.93 1.94 11.99
CA ILE A 16 29.35 1.12 10.84
C ILE A 16 28.30 1.28 9.72
N ASP A 17 28.75 1.51 8.50
CA ASP A 17 27.85 1.48 7.34
C ASP A 17 27.36 0.05 7.09
N TYR A 18 26.04 -0.15 7.10
CA TYR A 18 25.42 -1.47 6.94
C TYR A 18 25.74 -2.12 5.59
N ASN A 19 25.83 -1.31 4.53
CA ASN A 19 26.04 -1.81 3.17
C ASN A 19 27.49 -2.14 2.86
N THR A 20 28.44 -1.34 3.41
CA THR A 20 29.87 -1.50 3.10
C THR A 20 30.65 -2.21 4.19
N GLY A 21 30.14 -2.20 5.43
CA GLY A 21 30.85 -2.68 6.62
C GLY A 21 31.97 -1.75 7.11
N GLU A 22 32.10 -0.57 6.52
CA GLU A 22 33.13 0.40 6.90
C GLU A 22 32.73 1.19 8.15
N VAL A 23 33.73 1.52 8.98
CA VAL A 23 33.52 2.36 10.16
C VAL A 23 33.37 3.82 9.71
N ILE A 24 32.17 4.39 9.91
CA ILE A 24 31.84 5.78 9.60
C ILE A 24 32.46 6.74 10.63
N ALA A 25 32.32 6.37 11.92
CA ALA A 25 32.77 7.19 13.04
C ALA A 25 32.91 6.35 14.33
N ASN A 26 33.66 6.90 15.28
CA ASN A 26 33.74 6.41 16.67
C ASN A 26 33.46 7.59 17.62
N SER A 27 32.68 7.35 18.67
CA SER A 27 32.36 8.37 19.66
C SER A 27 32.29 7.81 21.08
N GLY A 28 32.75 8.57 22.05
CA GLY A 28 32.55 8.25 23.48
C GLY A 28 31.33 8.98 24.00
N MET A 29 30.19 8.28 24.14
CA MET A 29 28.89 8.83 24.56
C MET A 29 28.59 8.51 26.04
N LYS A 30 27.86 9.41 26.72
CA LYS A 30 27.36 9.12 28.07
C LYS A 30 26.11 8.22 27.99
N PRO A 31 25.86 7.38 29.00
CA PRO A 31 24.66 6.54 29.05
C PRO A 31 23.37 7.30 28.82
N GLY A 32 23.23 8.52 29.35
CA GLY A 32 22.02 9.34 29.16
C GLY A 32 21.87 9.99 27.79
N GLU A 33 22.86 9.87 26.90
CA GLU A 33 22.80 10.34 25.50
C GLU A 33 22.34 9.24 24.54
N LEU A 34 22.19 8.02 25.04
CA LEU A 34 21.76 6.84 24.28
C LEU A 34 20.34 6.40 24.71
N PRO A 35 19.54 5.82 23.82
CA PRO A 35 18.24 5.27 24.19
C PRO A 35 18.36 4.06 25.11
N GLU A 36 17.27 3.68 25.77
CA GLU A 36 17.23 2.48 26.62
C GLU A 36 17.35 1.18 25.81
N SER A 37 16.90 1.21 24.55
CA SER A 37 16.95 0.08 23.65
C SER A 37 16.99 0.56 22.19
N PHE A 38 17.61 -0.25 21.33
CA PHE A 38 17.62 -0.10 19.87
C PHE A 38 16.70 -1.12 19.17
N GLU A 39 15.67 -1.63 19.85
CA GLU A 39 14.68 -2.56 19.26
C GLU A 39 13.75 -1.90 18.22
N LEU A 40 13.55 -0.59 18.32
CA LEU A 40 12.75 0.19 17.39
C LEU A 40 13.63 0.97 16.42
N ASN A 41 13.10 1.27 15.24
CA ASN A 41 13.78 2.08 14.23
C ASN A 41 14.25 3.42 14.82
N THR A 42 15.54 3.53 15.07
CA THR A 42 16.16 4.72 15.63
C THR A 42 16.86 5.48 14.51
N THR A 43 16.53 6.78 14.38
CA THR A 43 17.21 7.67 13.44
C THR A 43 18.26 8.50 14.17
N LEU A 44 19.46 8.58 13.58
CA LEU A 44 20.59 9.34 14.09
C LEU A 44 21.04 10.37 13.05
N ASN A 45 21.52 11.52 13.51
CA ASN A 45 22.20 12.48 12.64
C ASN A 45 23.71 12.41 12.90
N LEU A 46 24.47 11.97 11.92
CA LEU A 46 25.93 11.92 11.97
C LEU A 46 26.49 12.79 10.84
N GLN A 47 27.29 13.77 11.22
CA GLN A 47 27.96 14.69 10.28
C GLN A 47 27.00 15.38 9.30
N GLY A 48 25.77 15.72 9.75
CA GLY A 48 24.75 16.36 8.92
C GLY A 48 23.98 15.40 8.00
N GLN A 49 24.26 14.10 8.04
CA GLN A 49 23.56 13.05 7.35
C GLN A 49 22.65 12.27 8.29
N GLU A 50 21.42 11.96 7.85
CA GLU A 50 20.49 11.11 8.60
C GLU A 50 20.74 9.63 8.28
N TRP A 51 20.72 8.82 9.35
CA TRP A 51 20.95 7.38 9.30
C TRP A 51 19.91 6.66 10.12
N THR A 52 19.45 5.50 9.66
CA THR A 52 18.63 4.57 10.43
C THR A 52 19.52 3.50 11.03
N VAL A 53 19.33 3.20 12.31
CA VAL A 53 19.98 2.05 12.96
C VAL A 53 19.26 0.79 12.48
N THR A 54 19.99 -0.09 11.80
CA THR A 54 19.49 -1.40 11.32
C THR A 54 19.83 -2.52 12.29
N GLU A 55 20.99 -2.44 12.92
CA GLU A 55 21.45 -3.41 13.92
C GLU A 55 22.19 -2.69 15.05
N ALA A 56 22.04 -3.15 16.27
CA ALA A 56 22.77 -2.69 17.44
C ALA A 56 23.32 -3.88 18.22
N GLU A 57 24.56 -3.78 18.66
CA GLU A 57 25.21 -4.82 19.47
C GLU A 57 26.04 -4.18 20.62
N PRO A 58 25.59 -4.34 21.89
CA PRO A 58 24.31 -4.96 22.31
C PRO A 58 23.10 -4.04 22.10
N VAL A 59 21.88 -4.61 22.13
CA VAL A 59 20.61 -3.90 21.87
C VAL A 59 20.15 -3.06 23.06
N HIS A 60 20.33 -3.57 24.28
CA HIS A 60 19.79 -2.96 25.51
C HIS A 60 20.81 -2.14 26.28
N SER A 61 20.35 -1.04 26.90
CA SER A 61 21.21 -0.10 27.65
C SER A 61 21.99 -0.77 28.78
N LYS A 62 21.39 -1.72 29.48
CA LYS A 62 22.07 -2.47 30.55
C LYS A 62 23.35 -3.12 30.03
N ASP A 63 23.31 -3.74 28.88
CA ASP A 63 24.41 -4.53 28.35
C ASP A 63 25.55 -3.65 27.80
N PHE A 64 25.19 -2.55 27.05
CA PHE A 64 26.25 -1.64 26.58
C PHE A 64 26.81 -0.70 27.66
N ILE A 65 26.08 -0.46 28.74
CA ILE A 65 26.63 0.24 29.92
C ILE A 65 27.62 -0.68 30.68
N GLU A 66 27.28 -1.96 30.82
CA GLU A 66 28.12 -2.96 31.49
C GLU A 66 29.40 -3.21 30.68
N SER A 67 29.29 -3.49 29.39
CA SER A 67 30.43 -3.72 28.50
C SER A 67 31.26 -2.46 28.25
N GLY A 68 30.63 -1.28 28.28
CA GLY A 68 31.25 -0.01 27.89
C GLY A 68 31.44 0.14 26.38
N SER A 69 30.81 -0.69 25.59
CA SER A 69 30.95 -0.73 24.13
C SER A 69 29.58 -0.93 23.45
N LEU A 70 29.40 -0.28 22.31
CA LEU A 70 28.18 -0.38 21.48
C LEU A 70 28.58 -0.27 20.02
N LYS A 71 28.13 -1.22 19.20
CA LYS A 71 28.25 -1.16 17.73
C LYS A 71 26.89 -0.90 17.12
N LEU A 72 26.81 0.08 16.24
CA LEU A 72 25.59 0.43 15.51
C LEU A 72 25.86 0.30 14.02
N LYS A 73 25.14 -0.62 13.37
CA LYS A 73 25.13 -0.66 11.90
C LYS A 73 24.04 0.26 11.39
N LEU A 74 24.42 1.15 10.51
CA LEU A 74 23.62 2.26 10.05
C LEU A 74 23.37 2.19 8.56
N GLN A 75 22.12 2.41 8.16
CA GLN A 75 21.77 2.59 6.77
C GLN A 75 21.52 4.09 6.50
N LYS A 76 22.18 4.63 5.49
CA LYS A 76 22.00 6.02 5.09
C LYS A 76 20.59 6.27 4.61
N ILE A 77 19.92 7.29 5.17
CA ILE A 77 18.64 7.75 4.68
C ILE A 77 18.88 8.60 3.42
N ALA A 78 18.50 8.06 2.27
CA ALA A 78 18.52 8.81 1.04
C ALA A 78 17.31 9.74 1.00
N LYS A 79 17.52 11.04 1.08
CA LYS A 79 16.44 12.03 0.82
C LYS A 79 16.24 12.10 -0.67
N VAL A 80 15.12 11.54 -1.14
CA VAL A 80 14.68 11.71 -2.52
C VAL A 80 14.02 13.08 -2.63
N ASP A 81 14.43 13.89 -3.61
CA ASP A 81 13.70 15.11 -3.94
C ASP A 81 12.28 14.75 -4.35
N PRO A 82 11.23 15.27 -3.69
CA PRO A 82 9.85 15.00 -4.05
C PRO A 82 9.53 15.22 -5.53
N ASN A 83 10.24 16.15 -6.19
CA ASN A 83 10.09 16.39 -7.61
C ASN A 83 10.63 15.26 -8.51
N ASN A 84 11.44 14.36 -7.94
CA ASN A 84 11.97 13.19 -8.65
C ASN A 84 11.19 11.90 -8.36
N ILE A 85 10.13 11.98 -7.56
CA ILE A 85 9.24 10.85 -7.33
C ILE A 85 8.44 10.60 -8.60
N LEU A 86 8.39 9.33 -9.03
CA LEU A 86 7.58 8.88 -10.14
C LEU A 86 6.55 7.90 -9.63
N TYR A 87 5.32 8.10 -10.04
CA TYR A 87 4.21 7.22 -9.73
C TYR A 87 4.00 6.23 -10.88
N THR A 88 3.63 5.02 -10.56
CA THR A 88 3.30 3.97 -11.56
C THR A 88 1.85 4.08 -12.05
N LEU A 89 1.00 4.79 -11.30
CA LEU A 89 -0.41 4.98 -11.57
C LEU A 89 -0.73 6.46 -11.80
N PRO A 90 -1.65 6.80 -12.70
CA PRO A 90 -2.10 8.18 -12.90
C PRO A 90 -3.07 8.65 -11.80
N THR A 91 -3.66 7.70 -11.07
CA THR A 91 -4.68 7.98 -10.06
C THR A 91 -4.75 6.92 -8.96
N ILE A 92 -5.16 7.36 -7.77
CA ILE A 92 -5.51 6.48 -6.64
C ILE A 92 -6.85 6.88 -6.03
N SER A 93 -7.46 5.98 -5.27
CA SER A 93 -8.58 6.30 -4.39
C SER A 93 -8.08 7.07 -3.16
N ASN A 94 -8.92 7.90 -2.56
CA ASN A 94 -8.70 8.47 -1.23
C ASN A 94 -9.19 7.55 -0.10
N GLU A 95 -9.93 6.50 -0.45
CA GLU A 95 -10.44 5.50 0.48
C GLU A 95 -9.51 4.28 0.47
N PHE A 96 -8.82 4.06 1.58
CA PHE A 96 -7.97 2.90 1.75
C PHE A 96 -8.76 1.74 2.36
N PRO A 97 -8.43 0.50 1.98
CA PRO A 97 -9.11 -0.66 2.54
C PRO A 97 -8.77 -0.84 4.01
N LEU A 98 -9.75 -1.25 4.81
CA LEU A 98 -9.54 -1.65 6.19
C LEU A 98 -8.86 -3.02 6.24
N ILE A 99 -7.97 -3.20 7.21
CA ILE A 99 -7.12 -4.38 7.34
C ILE A 99 -7.53 -5.18 8.57
N ALA A 100 -7.59 -6.49 8.43
CA ALA A 100 -7.81 -7.45 9.50
C ALA A 100 -6.64 -8.44 9.62
N ASP A 101 -6.40 -8.93 10.84
CA ASP A 101 -5.37 -9.95 11.10
C ASP A 101 -5.77 -11.35 10.59
N ARG A 102 -7.06 -11.57 10.33
CA ARG A 102 -7.60 -12.87 9.96
C ARG A 102 -8.50 -12.77 8.74
N SER A 103 -8.45 -13.81 7.93
CA SER A 103 -9.36 -14.01 6.82
C SER A 103 -10.79 -14.33 7.28
N ALA A 104 -11.77 -13.93 6.48
CA ALA A 104 -13.15 -14.39 6.58
C ALA A 104 -13.37 -15.72 5.83
N PHE A 105 -12.44 -16.14 4.96
CA PHE A 105 -12.51 -17.34 4.13
C PHE A 105 -11.20 -18.12 4.22
N ASP A 106 -11.26 -19.43 4.44
CA ASP A 106 -10.08 -20.24 4.79
C ASP A 106 -9.40 -20.92 3.60
N ASP A 107 -10.06 -21.06 2.44
CA ASP A 107 -9.64 -22.02 1.41
C ASP A 107 -8.72 -21.44 0.32
N PHE A 108 -8.84 -20.17 -0.02
CA PHE A 108 -8.08 -19.53 -1.10
C PHE A 108 -7.76 -18.08 -0.73
N CYS A 109 -6.63 -17.59 -1.22
CA CYS A 109 -6.22 -16.22 -0.97
C CYS A 109 -5.68 -15.56 -2.25
N THR A 110 -6.28 -14.45 -2.64
CA THR A 110 -5.80 -13.62 -3.73
C THR A 110 -4.97 -12.46 -3.17
N ASN A 111 -3.68 -12.41 -3.56
CA ASN A 111 -2.79 -11.31 -3.20
C ASN A 111 -2.91 -10.18 -4.21
N PHE A 112 -2.90 -8.95 -3.74
CA PHE A 112 -2.84 -7.74 -4.57
C PHE A 112 -2.10 -6.62 -3.82
N TYR A 113 -1.64 -5.60 -4.57
CA TYR A 113 -1.02 -4.42 -3.98
C TYR A 113 -2.07 -3.38 -3.58
N GLU A 114 -1.80 -2.59 -2.54
CA GLU A 114 -2.70 -1.53 -2.08
C GLU A 114 -3.06 -0.54 -3.19
N ASP A 115 -2.09 -0.23 -4.06
CA ASP A 115 -2.27 0.66 -5.22
C ASP A 115 -3.25 0.10 -6.27
N ASP A 116 -3.40 -1.23 -6.33
CA ASP A 116 -4.34 -1.89 -7.26
C ASP A 116 -5.79 -1.82 -6.76
N TRP A 117 -5.99 -1.50 -5.48
CA TRP A 117 -7.31 -1.41 -4.90
C TRP A 117 -8.14 -0.35 -5.61
N ARG A 118 -9.32 -0.75 -6.05
CA ARG A 118 -10.27 0.12 -6.75
C ARG A 118 -9.73 0.78 -8.03
N GLN A 119 -8.72 0.21 -8.68
CA GLN A 119 -8.29 0.68 -10.01
C GLN A 119 -9.27 0.27 -11.11
N ARG A 120 -10.01 -0.82 -10.90
CA ARG A 120 -11.09 -1.32 -11.77
C ARG A 120 -12.26 -1.69 -10.90
N GLU A 121 -13.22 -0.80 -10.75
CA GLU A 121 -14.30 -0.95 -9.79
C GLU A 121 -15.68 -0.80 -10.40
N PHE A 122 -16.66 -1.40 -9.71
CA PHE A 122 -18.07 -1.17 -10.00
C PHE A 122 -18.59 -0.04 -9.13
N LEU A 123 -19.38 0.83 -9.75
CA LEU A 123 -20.03 1.96 -9.09
C LEU A 123 -21.52 1.95 -9.43
N ASN A 124 -22.33 2.55 -8.56
CA ASN A 124 -23.72 2.80 -8.88
C ASN A 124 -23.81 3.68 -10.14
N ARG A 125 -24.70 3.35 -11.06
CA ARG A 125 -24.89 4.12 -12.30
C ARG A 125 -25.15 5.61 -12.06
N SER A 126 -25.78 5.95 -10.95
CA SER A 126 -26.01 7.34 -10.54
C SER A 126 -24.72 8.15 -10.34
N SER A 127 -23.56 7.49 -10.18
CA SER A 127 -22.26 8.15 -10.03
C SER A 127 -21.63 8.57 -11.36
N LEU A 128 -22.21 8.18 -12.51
CA LEU A 128 -21.66 8.44 -13.84
C LEU A 128 -21.22 9.91 -14.07
N PRO A 129 -22.02 10.95 -13.71
CA PRO A 129 -21.58 12.33 -13.93
C PRO A 129 -20.33 12.72 -13.13
N VAL A 130 -20.14 12.15 -11.93
CA VAL A 130 -18.93 12.39 -11.11
C VAL A 130 -17.77 11.61 -11.68
N VAL A 131 -17.99 10.37 -12.12
CA VAL A 131 -16.97 9.53 -12.77
C VAL A 131 -16.40 10.22 -14.02
N GLU A 132 -17.24 10.80 -14.86
CA GLU A 132 -16.80 11.53 -16.06
C GLU A 132 -15.90 12.72 -15.72
N LEU A 133 -16.22 13.47 -14.67
CA LEU A 133 -15.38 14.57 -14.19
C LEU A 133 -14.01 14.09 -13.69
N GLU A 134 -13.98 13.02 -12.90
CA GLU A 134 -12.72 12.43 -12.40
C GLU A 134 -11.86 11.89 -13.56
N ILE A 135 -12.48 11.25 -14.57
CA ILE A 135 -11.79 10.78 -15.77
C ILE A 135 -11.14 11.95 -16.54
N GLU A 136 -11.81 13.08 -16.68
CA GLU A 136 -11.19 14.24 -17.32
C GLU A 136 -9.97 14.77 -16.56
N GLU A 137 -9.97 14.74 -15.23
CA GLU A 137 -8.79 15.10 -14.44
C GLU A 137 -7.65 14.07 -14.61
N ILE A 138 -7.96 12.78 -14.66
CA ILE A 138 -6.97 11.73 -14.91
C ILE A 138 -6.39 11.85 -16.33
N LYS A 139 -7.19 12.16 -17.33
CA LYS A 139 -6.69 12.42 -18.69
C LYS A 139 -5.71 13.60 -18.75
N LYS A 140 -5.88 14.61 -17.88
CA LYS A 140 -4.89 15.70 -17.76
C LYS A 140 -3.56 15.17 -17.20
N ILE A 141 -3.60 14.27 -16.21
CA ILE A 141 -2.37 13.62 -15.71
C ILE A 141 -1.67 12.85 -16.83
N TRP A 142 -2.41 12.07 -17.62
CA TRP A 142 -1.87 11.34 -18.77
C TRP A 142 -1.21 12.26 -19.80
N ARG A 143 -1.85 13.37 -20.15
CA ARG A 143 -1.39 14.31 -21.16
C ARG A 143 -0.18 15.13 -20.68
N ASP A 144 -0.24 15.67 -19.46
CA ASP A 144 0.65 16.74 -19.02
C ASP A 144 1.73 16.24 -18.05
N ASN A 145 1.58 15.04 -17.46
CA ASN A 145 2.45 14.53 -16.39
C ASN A 145 2.97 13.11 -16.63
N SER A 146 2.66 12.48 -17.76
CA SER A 146 3.18 11.16 -18.09
C SER A 146 4.53 11.24 -18.80
N LYS A 147 5.38 10.25 -18.55
CA LYS A 147 6.62 10.03 -19.31
C LYS A 147 6.92 8.56 -19.46
N LYS A 148 7.60 8.18 -20.55
CA LYS A 148 8.10 6.82 -20.72
C LYS A 148 9.39 6.64 -19.93
N VAL A 149 9.49 5.54 -19.19
CA VAL A 149 10.67 5.12 -18.44
C VAL A 149 11.04 3.71 -18.91
N ASP A 150 12.32 3.44 -19.05
CA ASP A 150 12.88 2.13 -19.48
C ASP A 150 12.21 1.52 -20.72
N GLY A 151 11.87 2.38 -21.67
CA GLY A 151 11.39 2.02 -23.01
C GLY A 151 9.90 1.70 -23.11
N ASN A 152 9.23 1.20 -22.08
CA ASN A 152 7.83 0.72 -22.20
C ASN A 152 6.89 1.11 -21.06
N PHE A 153 7.40 1.47 -19.89
CA PHE A 153 6.53 1.82 -18.75
C PHE A 153 6.14 3.28 -18.78
N ASN A 154 4.86 3.55 -18.53
CA ASN A 154 4.41 4.90 -18.23
C ASN A 154 4.68 5.18 -16.75
N ALA A 155 5.30 6.32 -16.48
CA ALA A 155 5.44 6.86 -15.13
C ALA A 155 4.87 8.28 -15.11
N PHE A 156 4.43 8.70 -13.94
CA PHE A 156 3.75 9.98 -13.78
C PHE A 156 4.49 10.84 -12.77
N THR A 157 4.66 12.13 -13.08
CA THR A 157 5.27 13.11 -12.17
C THR A 157 4.26 13.65 -11.14
N LYS A 158 2.98 13.43 -11.38
CA LYS A 158 1.87 13.74 -10.48
C LYS A 158 0.85 12.61 -10.53
N ILE A 159 0.07 12.52 -9.48
CA ILE A 159 -1.04 11.57 -9.35
C ILE A 159 -2.33 12.35 -9.04
N HIS A 160 -3.44 11.90 -9.60
CA HIS A 160 -4.76 12.42 -9.24
C HIS A 160 -5.38 11.58 -8.12
N VAL A 161 -5.95 12.21 -7.11
CA VAL A 161 -6.67 11.53 -6.02
C VAL A 161 -8.16 11.69 -6.27
N ARG A 162 -8.86 10.58 -6.45
CA ARG A 162 -10.32 10.53 -6.73
C ARG A 162 -11.14 10.82 -5.47
N SER A 163 -11.07 12.06 -4.98
CA SER A 163 -11.72 12.44 -3.71
C SER A 163 -13.24 12.59 -3.79
N SER A 164 -13.80 12.75 -5.01
CA SER A 164 -15.24 12.95 -5.20
C SER A 164 -16.03 11.64 -5.31
N ILE A 165 -15.35 10.49 -5.47
CA ILE A 165 -16.04 9.20 -5.63
C ILE A 165 -16.46 8.63 -4.28
N GLY A 166 -15.62 8.72 -3.25
CA GLY A 166 -15.86 8.10 -1.96
C GLY A 166 -15.98 6.56 -2.01
N LEU A 167 -16.64 5.95 -1.03
CA LEU A 167 -16.95 4.53 -1.04
C LEU A 167 -18.10 4.26 -2.02
N PRO A 168 -18.05 3.19 -2.83
CA PRO A 168 -19.09 2.85 -3.80
C PRO A 168 -20.47 2.65 -3.19
N GLY A 169 -20.52 2.09 -1.96
CA GLY A 169 -21.77 1.85 -1.26
C GLY A 169 -22.74 0.99 -2.07
N LEU A 170 -22.21 -0.08 -2.71
CA LEU A 170 -23.04 -1.01 -3.48
C LEU A 170 -24.03 -1.71 -2.54
N ALA A 171 -25.14 -2.20 -3.11
CA ALA A 171 -26.16 -2.95 -2.40
C ALA A 171 -26.46 -4.26 -3.13
N ILE A 172 -25.41 -5.04 -3.42
CA ILE A 172 -25.53 -6.28 -4.15
C ILE A 172 -25.70 -7.44 -3.17
N ASP A 173 -26.76 -8.22 -3.29
CA ASP A 173 -26.93 -9.47 -2.56
C ASP A 173 -25.82 -10.46 -2.99
N MET A 174 -25.02 -10.92 -2.02
CA MET A 174 -23.87 -11.79 -2.25
C MET A 174 -24.24 -13.06 -2.99
N LYS A 175 -25.36 -13.67 -2.61
CA LYS A 175 -25.84 -14.90 -3.24
C LYS A 175 -26.25 -14.68 -4.69
N LYS A 176 -26.90 -13.55 -5.01
CA LYS A 176 -27.24 -13.21 -6.38
C LYS A 176 -26.02 -12.96 -7.26
N LEU A 177 -24.96 -12.37 -6.69
CA LEU A 177 -23.68 -12.23 -7.38
C LEU A 177 -23.04 -13.59 -7.65
N GLN A 178 -23.06 -14.50 -6.66
CA GLN A 178 -22.54 -15.84 -6.81
C GLN A 178 -23.34 -16.67 -7.84
N GLU A 179 -24.65 -16.51 -7.89
CA GLU A 179 -25.52 -17.18 -8.88
C GLU A 179 -25.28 -16.66 -10.31
N LEU A 180 -24.86 -15.42 -10.46
CA LEU A 180 -24.58 -14.80 -11.75
C LEU A 180 -23.24 -15.25 -12.34
N LEU A 181 -22.22 -15.37 -11.48
CA LEU A 181 -20.86 -15.67 -11.90
C LEU A 181 -20.58 -17.19 -11.86
N ALA A 182 -19.91 -17.70 -12.89
CA ALA A 182 -19.40 -19.08 -12.89
C ALA A 182 -18.14 -19.18 -12.01
N ILE A 183 -18.33 -19.13 -10.68
CA ILE A 183 -17.23 -19.09 -9.71
C ILE A 183 -16.55 -20.45 -9.63
N ALA A 184 -15.25 -20.49 -9.93
CA ALA A 184 -14.39 -21.65 -9.78
C ALA A 184 -13.85 -21.79 -8.35
N GLN A 185 -13.48 -20.66 -7.73
CA GLN A 185 -12.96 -20.62 -6.36
C GLN A 185 -13.46 -19.38 -5.62
N THR A 186 -13.68 -19.55 -4.31
CA THR A 186 -14.01 -18.45 -3.39
C THR A 186 -12.94 -18.39 -2.31
N GLY A 187 -12.49 -17.20 -1.97
CA GLY A 187 -11.43 -17.02 -0.98
C GLY A 187 -11.40 -15.62 -0.40
N SER A 188 -10.27 -15.32 0.21
CA SER A 188 -9.97 -14.02 0.83
C SER A 188 -9.16 -13.12 -0.09
N ALA A 189 -9.22 -11.84 0.18
CA ALA A 189 -8.37 -10.84 -0.43
C ALA A 189 -7.28 -10.42 0.56
N TYR A 190 -6.00 -10.49 0.14
CA TYR A 190 -4.85 -10.14 0.97
C TYR A 190 -4.05 -9.02 0.31
N ILE A 191 -3.84 -7.95 1.05
CA ILE A 191 -3.03 -6.82 0.61
C ILE A 191 -1.58 -7.10 0.98
N ASP A 192 -0.73 -7.13 -0.02
CA ASP A 192 0.69 -7.46 0.16
C ASP A 192 1.35 -6.56 1.20
N SER A 193 2.10 -7.17 2.12
CA SER A 193 2.79 -6.52 3.23
C SER A 193 1.87 -5.79 4.25
N ARG A 194 0.53 -5.92 4.17
CA ARG A 194 -0.41 -5.23 5.05
C ARG A 194 -1.30 -6.17 5.86
N GLY A 195 -1.92 -7.16 5.22
CA GLY A 195 -2.86 -8.08 5.86
C GLY A 195 -4.09 -8.38 5.02
N PHE A 196 -5.06 -9.07 5.62
CA PHE A 196 -6.31 -9.37 4.93
C PHE A 196 -7.19 -8.13 4.81
N LEU A 197 -7.85 -7.99 3.68
CA LEU A 197 -8.93 -7.03 3.53
C LEU A 197 -10.05 -7.34 4.53
N GLU A 198 -10.42 -6.38 5.38
CA GLU A 198 -11.48 -6.59 6.37
C GLU A 198 -12.82 -6.86 5.69
N ASN A 199 -13.48 -7.96 6.06
CA ASN A 199 -14.67 -8.47 5.38
C ASN A 199 -14.47 -8.69 3.87
N GLY A 200 -13.21 -8.86 3.46
CA GLY A 200 -12.84 -9.01 2.07
C GLY A 200 -13.09 -10.41 1.54
N PHE A 201 -13.53 -10.50 0.30
CA PHE A 201 -13.64 -11.74 -0.44
C PHE A 201 -12.92 -11.67 -1.80
N SER A 202 -12.60 -12.82 -2.36
CA SER A 202 -12.21 -12.97 -3.74
C SER A 202 -13.03 -14.07 -4.41
N PHE A 203 -13.43 -13.83 -5.68
CA PHE A 203 -14.03 -14.82 -6.56
C PHE A 203 -13.16 -15.00 -7.79
N GLU A 204 -12.74 -16.21 -8.05
CA GLU A 204 -12.05 -16.56 -9.29
C GLU A 204 -13.05 -17.19 -10.25
N THR A 205 -13.14 -16.64 -11.46
CA THR A 205 -13.84 -17.21 -12.62
C THR A 205 -12.84 -17.69 -13.65
N GLU A 206 -13.27 -18.32 -14.75
CA GLU A 206 -12.38 -18.64 -15.86
C GLU A 206 -11.78 -17.39 -16.54
N ASN A 207 -12.41 -16.24 -16.39
CA ASN A 207 -12.07 -15.02 -17.14
C ASN A 207 -11.30 -14.00 -16.32
N THR A 208 -11.57 -13.91 -15.00
CA THR A 208 -10.93 -12.91 -14.12
C THR A 208 -11.11 -13.24 -12.65
N THR A 209 -10.50 -12.41 -11.81
CA THR A 209 -10.68 -12.44 -10.35
C THR A 209 -11.39 -11.17 -9.90
N TYR A 210 -12.46 -11.36 -9.15
CA TYR A 210 -13.19 -10.29 -8.47
C TYR A 210 -12.71 -10.18 -7.03
N LEU A 211 -12.57 -8.96 -6.54
CA LEU A 211 -12.25 -8.63 -5.15
C LEU A 211 -13.33 -7.70 -4.62
N GLY A 212 -13.71 -7.86 -3.37
CA GLY A 212 -14.74 -6.99 -2.81
C GLY A 212 -14.83 -7.05 -1.30
N VAL A 213 -15.73 -6.22 -0.77
CA VAL A 213 -16.08 -6.17 0.65
C VAL A 213 -17.54 -6.58 0.81
N VAL A 214 -17.82 -7.45 1.78
CA VAL A 214 -19.16 -7.93 2.10
C VAL A 214 -19.52 -7.63 3.54
N LEU A 215 -20.65 -6.98 3.77
CA LEU A 215 -21.20 -6.69 5.09
C LEU A 215 -22.61 -7.24 5.21
N ASN A 216 -22.83 -8.19 6.13
CA ASN A 216 -24.15 -8.81 6.35
C ASN A 216 -24.76 -9.37 5.04
N ASP A 217 -24.00 -10.14 4.29
CA ASP A 217 -24.37 -10.74 3.00
C ASP A 217 -24.64 -9.72 1.87
N VAL A 218 -24.30 -8.45 2.06
CA VAL A 218 -24.37 -7.39 1.05
C VAL A 218 -22.97 -7.00 0.61
N VAL A 219 -22.69 -7.11 -0.68
CA VAL A 219 -21.45 -6.61 -1.29
C VAL A 219 -21.54 -5.09 -1.40
N THR A 220 -20.64 -4.40 -0.70
CA THR A 220 -20.58 -2.93 -0.65
C THR A 220 -19.51 -2.34 -1.56
N GLU A 221 -18.48 -3.12 -1.88
CA GLU A 221 -17.41 -2.78 -2.82
C GLU A 221 -17.12 -3.99 -3.70
N LEU A 222 -16.90 -3.76 -4.99
CA LEU A 222 -16.60 -4.82 -5.96
C LEU A 222 -15.60 -4.27 -6.99
N CYS A 223 -14.50 -5.00 -7.19
CA CYS A 223 -13.41 -4.66 -8.10
C CYS A 223 -13.06 -5.85 -8.97
N VAL A 224 -12.45 -5.58 -10.12
CA VAL A 224 -11.88 -6.57 -11.03
C VAL A 224 -10.36 -6.45 -10.97
N ARG A 225 -9.65 -7.54 -10.69
CA ARG A 225 -8.18 -7.53 -10.63
C ARG A 225 -7.56 -7.35 -12.01
N THR A 226 -8.05 -8.09 -13.00
CA THR A 226 -7.52 -8.05 -14.35
C THR A 226 -8.67 -7.88 -15.35
N PHE A 227 -8.60 -6.82 -16.14
CA PHE A 227 -9.56 -6.60 -17.22
C PHE A 227 -8.96 -7.12 -18.53
N ASN A 228 -9.74 -7.92 -19.26
CA ASN A 228 -9.42 -8.41 -20.59
C ASN A 228 -10.71 -8.62 -21.38
N GLU A 229 -10.58 -8.97 -22.67
CA GLU A 229 -11.74 -9.17 -23.55
C GLU A 229 -12.68 -10.29 -23.07
N ASN A 230 -12.14 -11.32 -22.42
CA ASN A 230 -12.94 -12.45 -21.92
C ASN A 230 -13.79 -12.07 -20.71
N SER A 231 -13.29 -11.15 -19.85
CA SER A 231 -14.04 -10.68 -18.68
C SER A 231 -15.15 -9.67 -19.02
N LEU A 232 -15.16 -9.13 -20.24
CA LEU A 232 -16.09 -8.08 -20.64
C LEU A 232 -17.55 -8.53 -20.56
N SER A 233 -17.86 -9.77 -20.93
CA SER A 233 -19.23 -10.30 -20.89
C SER A 233 -19.75 -10.41 -19.45
N GLU A 234 -18.92 -10.89 -18.52
CA GLU A 234 -19.28 -10.97 -17.10
C GLU A 234 -19.51 -9.59 -16.49
N ILE A 235 -18.62 -8.64 -16.80
CA ILE A 235 -18.73 -7.25 -16.33
C ILE A 235 -20.03 -6.61 -16.82
N LYS A 236 -20.39 -6.81 -18.08
CA LYS A 236 -21.64 -6.33 -18.66
C LYS A 236 -22.86 -6.94 -17.99
N GLU A 237 -22.84 -8.23 -17.72
CA GLU A 237 -23.91 -8.91 -17.00
C GLU A 237 -24.11 -8.37 -15.58
N ILE A 238 -23.02 -8.13 -14.84
CA ILE A 238 -23.06 -7.49 -13.52
C ILE A 238 -23.66 -6.09 -13.61
N ASN A 239 -23.19 -5.28 -14.56
CA ASN A 239 -23.71 -3.92 -14.78
C ASN A 239 -25.21 -3.90 -15.02
N LEU A 240 -25.67 -4.75 -15.94
CA LEU A 240 -27.09 -4.86 -16.30
C LEU A 240 -27.92 -5.36 -15.11
N ARG A 241 -27.43 -6.41 -14.42
CA ARG A 241 -28.19 -7.07 -13.34
C ARG A 241 -28.38 -6.18 -12.13
N PHE A 242 -27.38 -5.36 -11.80
CA PHE A 242 -27.35 -4.57 -10.56
C PHE A 242 -27.42 -3.06 -10.81
N ASN A 243 -27.67 -2.62 -12.05
CA ASN A 243 -27.72 -1.20 -12.45
C ASN A 243 -26.44 -0.44 -12.06
N LEU A 244 -25.28 -0.98 -12.48
CA LEU A 244 -23.97 -0.45 -12.21
C LEU A 244 -23.29 0.04 -13.49
N ILE A 245 -22.15 0.68 -13.31
CA ILE A 245 -21.12 0.92 -14.32
C ILE A 245 -19.82 0.31 -13.82
N HIS A 246 -18.98 -0.14 -14.73
CA HIS A 246 -17.60 -0.53 -14.42
C HIS A 246 -16.65 0.53 -14.94
N VAL A 247 -15.68 0.92 -14.12
CA VAL A 247 -14.71 1.96 -14.44
C VAL A 247 -13.29 1.41 -14.34
N ASP A 248 -12.54 1.47 -15.43
CA ASP A 248 -11.08 1.31 -15.47
C ASP A 248 -10.43 2.70 -15.38
N TRP A 249 -10.02 3.07 -14.18
CA TRP A 249 -9.46 4.39 -13.91
C TRP A 249 -8.10 4.59 -14.57
N TYR A 250 -7.29 3.53 -14.65
CA TYR A 250 -5.97 3.62 -15.29
C TYR A 250 -6.09 3.98 -16.77
N ASN A 251 -7.01 3.32 -17.48
CA ASN A 251 -7.23 3.53 -18.90
C ASN A 251 -8.28 4.62 -19.20
N CYS A 252 -8.88 5.24 -18.19
CA CYS A 252 -9.97 6.22 -18.32
C CYS A 252 -11.15 5.68 -19.15
N HIS A 253 -11.54 4.43 -18.89
CA HIS A 253 -12.57 3.73 -19.65
C HIS A 253 -13.77 3.39 -18.74
N ILE A 254 -14.98 3.65 -19.26
CA ILE A 254 -16.25 3.30 -18.62
C ILE A 254 -16.92 2.22 -19.46
N ILE A 255 -17.40 1.17 -18.82
CA ILE A 255 -18.28 0.18 -19.42
C ILE A 255 -19.68 0.42 -18.87
N ASP A 256 -20.54 0.95 -19.70
CA ASP A 256 -21.97 1.14 -19.45
C ASP A 256 -22.80 0.40 -20.51
N GLU A 257 -23.74 -0.42 -20.09
CA GLU A 257 -24.58 -1.24 -20.98
C GLU A 257 -25.54 -0.43 -21.88
N HIS A 258 -25.72 0.85 -21.55
CA HIS A 258 -26.70 1.68 -22.28
C HIS A 258 -26.06 2.54 -23.39
N ASP A 259 -24.74 2.52 -23.52
CA ASP A 259 -24.02 3.13 -24.64
C ASP A 259 -23.91 2.11 -25.79
N GLN A 260 -24.86 2.15 -26.71
CA GLN A 260 -24.83 1.46 -28.00
C GLN A 260 -24.24 2.35 -29.07
#